data_96bfed67e6c8c9044e535a718dfeb622
#
_entry.id   96bfed67e6c8c9044e535a718dfeb622
#
_cell.length_a   1.000
_cell.length_b   1.000
_cell.length_c   1.000
_cell.angle_alpha   90.00
_cell.angle_beta   90.00
_cell.angle_gamma   90.00
#
_symmetry.space_group_name_H-M   'P 1'
#
loop_
_entity.id
_entity.type
_entity.pdbx_description
1 polymer ?
#
loop_
_entity_poly.entity_id
_entity_poly.type
_entity_poly.pdbx_seq_one_letter_code
_entity_poly.pdbx_strand_id
1 'polypeptide(L)'
;MTAKGEDTRFCASCATRVHFDLTVDQAAAVDLALDAYTRLCIGQLEEVASLIRQGVIPLAREGRDDRTTASCAVADEVEALMNQAKALLGYPSNGSNGIGHQHVHISGRRAYEAHKVLAKELAHHRDSEPSIWKGVAYDGLGPRYTQDPAPRVGIQDGGDV
;
A
#
# COMPACT_ATOMS: atom_id res chain seq x y z
N MET A 1 -25.35 -22.99 31.93
CA MET A 1 -25.82 -21.70 31.38
C MET A 1 -24.78 -21.25 30.41
N THR A 2 -24.96 -21.55 29.12
CA THR A 2 -24.05 -21.23 28.03
C THR A 2 -24.50 -19.91 27.42
N ALA A 3 -23.65 -18.86 27.56
CA ALA A 3 -23.86 -17.59 26.91
C ALA A 3 -23.74 -17.77 25.41
N LYS A 4 -24.83 -17.59 24.68
CA LYS A 4 -24.90 -17.48 23.24
C LYS A 4 -24.16 -16.19 22.85
N GLY A 5 -23.00 -16.32 22.20
CA GLY A 5 -22.33 -15.20 21.52
C GLY A 5 -23.27 -14.66 20.44
N GLU A 6 -23.69 -13.43 20.55
CA GLU A 6 -24.37 -12.71 19.50
C GLU A 6 -23.41 -12.49 18.35
N ASP A 7 -23.61 -13.29 17.30
CA ASP A 7 -23.00 -13.11 15.99
C ASP A 7 -23.58 -11.81 15.37
N THR A 8 -22.93 -10.69 15.65
CA THR A 8 -23.26 -9.42 15.00
C THR A 8 -22.84 -9.53 13.52
N ARG A 9 -23.75 -10.06 12.71
CA ARG A 9 -23.62 -10.08 11.25
C ARG A 9 -23.56 -8.64 10.76
N PHE A 10 -22.37 -8.20 10.48
CA PHE A 10 -22.11 -6.91 9.84
C PHE A 10 -22.81 -6.91 8.48
N CYS A 11 -23.92 -6.19 8.38
CA CYS A 11 -24.59 -5.99 7.10
C CYS A 11 -23.71 -5.11 6.22
N ALA A 12 -23.12 -5.68 5.16
CA ALA A 12 -22.26 -4.95 4.23
C ALA A 12 -22.94 -3.71 3.60
N SER A 13 -24.27 -3.66 3.57
CA SER A 13 -25.05 -2.52 3.06
C SER A 13 -25.21 -1.37 4.08
N CYS A 14 -24.95 -1.61 5.37
CA CYS A 14 -25.14 -0.64 6.45
C CYS A 14 -23.85 0.04 6.91
N ALA A 15 -22.69 -0.29 6.35
CA ALA A 15 -21.42 0.32 6.74
C ALA A 15 -21.37 1.80 6.33
N THR A 16 -21.05 2.67 7.30
CA THR A 16 -20.77 4.08 7.04
C THR A 16 -19.57 4.19 6.10
N ARG A 17 -19.70 5.00 5.06
CA ARG A 17 -18.63 5.26 4.08
C ARG A 17 -18.08 6.66 4.26
N VAL A 18 -16.79 6.80 4.04
CA VAL A 18 -16.10 8.09 3.98
C VAL A 18 -15.80 8.38 2.52
N HIS A 19 -16.10 9.58 2.06
CA HIS A 19 -15.78 10.08 0.73
C HIS A 19 -14.65 11.10 0.85
N PHE A 20 -13.68 11.00 -0.08
CA PHE A 20 -12.59 11.94 -0.22
C PHE A 20 -12.63 12.53 -1.62
N ASP A 21 -12.51 13.86 -1.69
CA ASP A 21 -12.29 14.56 -2.94
C ASP A 21 -10.79 14.90 -3.03
N LEU A 22 -10.11 14.26 -3.94
CA LEU A 22 -8.66 14.36 -4.12
C LEU A 22 -8.34 14.66 -5.58
N THR A 23 -7.30 15.46 -5.81
CA THR A 23 -6.68 15.52 -7.13
C THR A 23 -6.03 14.17 -7.47
N VAL A 24 -5.77 13.91 -8.76
CA VAL A 24 -5.08 12.69 -9.20
C VAL A 24 -3.71 12.53 -8.52
N ASP A 25 -2.96 13.64 -8.35
CA ASP A 25 -1.66 13.61 -7.68
C ASP A 25 -1.78 13.28 -6.18
N GLN A 26 -2.80 13.83 -5.51
CA GLN A 26 -3.09 13.48 -4.11
C GLN A 26 -3.52 12.01 -3.98
N ALA A 27 -4.33 11.52 -4.90
CA ALA A 27 -4.73 10.12 -4.94
C ALA A 27 -3.53 9.18 -5.17
N ALA A 28 -2.57 9.58 -6.04
CA ALA A 28 -1.32 8.83 -6.25
C ALA A 28 -0.44 8.80 -4.98
N ALA A 29 -0.38 9.90 -4.22
CA ALA A 29 0.32 9.91 -2.94
C ALA A 29 -0.34 9.00 -1.89
N VAL A 30 -1.68 8.95 -1.86
CA VAL A 30 -2.43 8.02 -0.99
C VAL A 30 -2.18 6.58 -1.39
N ASP A 31 -2.17 6.28 -2.69
CA ASP A 31 -1.88 4.95 -3.22
C ASP A 31 -0.50 4.44 -2.79
N LEU A 32 0.53 5.28 -2.96
CA LEU A 32 1.88 4.99 -2.50
C LEU A 32 1.94 4.72 -0.98
N ALA A 33 1.26 5.54 -0.19
CA ALA A 33 1.21 5.38 1.26
C ALA A 33 0.52 4.07 1.67
N LEU A 34 -0.56 3.67 1.01
CA LEU A 34 -1.28 2.43 1.26
C LEU A 34 -0.44 1.19 0.88
N ASP A 35 0.29 1.24 -0.25
CA ASP A 35 1.21 0.16 -0.64
C ASP A 35 2.35 0.03 0.39
N ALA A 36 3.03 1.11 0.72
CA ALA A 36 4.10 1.12 1.72
C ALA A 36 3.60 0.59 3.08
N TYR A 37 2.46 1.05 3.56
CA TYR A 37 1.87 0.56 4.81
C TYR A 37 1.54 -0.92 4.74
N THR A 38 0.98 -1.40 3.63
CA THR A 38 0.68 -2.81 3.40
C THR A 38 1.94 -3.66 3.48
N ARG A 39 3.02 -3.24 2.81
CA ARG A 39 4.32 -3.92 2.82
C ARG A 39 4.90 -4.02 4.23
N LEU A 40 4.86 -2.93 4.98
CA LEU A 40 5.30 -2.94 6.39
C LEU A 40 4.48 -3.91 7.24
N CYS A 41 3.14 -3.95 7.06
CA CYS A 41 2.26 -4.86 7.80
C CYS A 41 2.51 -6.34 7.53
N ILE A 42 3.05 -6.70 6.36
CA ILE A 42 3.43 -8.08 6.03
C ILE A 42 4.90 -8.41 6.34
N GLY A 43 5.65 -7.46 6.88
CA GLY A 43 7.05 -7.65 7.29
C GLY A 43 8.07 -7.34 6.18
N GLN A 44 7.69 -6.64 5.12
CA GLN A 44 8.61 -6.13 4.09
C GLN A 44 9.21 -4.79 4.55
N LEU A 45 10.04 -4.82 5.60
CA LEU A 45 10.62 -3.61 6.17
C LEU A 45 11.64 -2.94 5.23
N GLU A 46 12.22 -3.69 4.29
CA GLU A 46 13.09 -3.21 3.23
C GLU A 46 12.42 -2.18 2.32
N GLU A 47 11.10 -2.02 2.38
CA GLU A 47 10.36 -0.98 1.67
C GLU A 47 10.85 0.43 2.03
N VAL A 48 11.30 0.64 3.26
CA VAL A 48 11.90 1.92 3.67
C VAL A 48 13.12 2.27 2.81
N ALA A 49 13.98 1.29 2.55
CA ALA A 49 15.15 1.48 1.67
C ALA A 49 14.74 1.70 0.22
N SER A 50 13.68 1.02 -0.24
CA SER A 50 13.08 1.24 -1.57
C SER A 50 12.61 2.68 -1.76
N LEU A 51 11.90 3.24 -0.79
CA LEU A 51 11.43 4.63 -0.80
C LEU A 51 12.59 5.65 -0.81
N ILE A 52 13.72 5.35 -0.16
CA ILE A 52 14.93 6.18 -0.22
C ILE A 52 15.53 6.13 -1.64
N ARG A 53 15.67 4.95 -2.25
CA ARG A 53 16.17 4.81 -3.63
C ARG A 53 15.30 5.55 -4.64
N GLN A 54 13.99 5.57 -4.42
CA GLN A 54 13.02 6.29 -5.25
C GLN A 54 13.00 7.80 -4.98
N GLY A 55 13.70 8.29 -3.97
CA GLY A 55 13.71 9.70 -3.58
C GLY A 55 12.43 10.18 -2.87
N VAL A 56 11.54 9.26 -2.51
CA VAL A 56 10.33 9.56 -1.71
C VAL A 56 10.72 9.98 -0.30
N ILE A 57 11.72 9.31 0.28
CA ILE A 57 12.35 9.72 1.53
C ILE A 57 13.65 10.46 1.17
N PRO A 58 13.71 11.80 1.30
CA PRO A 58 14.89 12.55 0.92
C PRO A 58 16.02 12.41 1.96
N LEU A 59 17.28 12.52 1.51
CA LEU A 59 18.42 12.63 2.40
C LEU A 59 18.52 14.06 2.93
N ALA A 60 18.60 14.23 4.26
CA ALA A 60 18.70 15.53 4.92
C ALA A 60 20.07 16.22 4.76
N ARG A 61 20.97 15.72 3.93
CA ARG A 61 22.30 16.29 3.71
C ARG A 61 22.26 17.36 2.65
N GLU A 62 22.53 18.61 3.01
CA GLU A 62 22.76 19.70 2.06
C GLU A 62 24.08 19.49 1.32
N GLY A 63 24.10 19.79 0.01
CA GLY A 63 25.32 20.06 -0.74
C GLY A 63 25.93 18.90 -1.55
N ARG A 64 25.17 17.90 -2.02
CA ARG A 64 25.69 16.91 -2.98
C ARG A 64 24.91 16.92 -4.30
N ASP A 65 25.62 17.29 -5.36
CA ASP A 65 25.14 17.21 -6.75
C ASP A 65 24.88 15.77 -7.25
N ASP A 66 25.41 14.77 -6.57
CA ASP A 66 25.23 13.36 -6.90
C ASP A 66 24.20 12.70 -5.94
N ARG A 67 22.94 13.07 -6.12
CA ARG A 67 21.82 12.54 -5.32
C ARG A 67 21.63 11.04 -5.49
N THR A 68 21.88 10.49 -6.68
CA THR A 68 21.55 9.10 -7.01
C THR A 68 22.48 8.11 -6.32
N THR A 69 23.79 8.30 -6.43
CA THR A 69 24.78 7.39 -5.82
C THR A 69 24.75 7.46 -4.30
N ALA A 70 24.59 8.67 -3.72
CA ALA A 70 24.48 8.83 -2.29
C ALA A 70 23.19 8.19 -1.73
N SER A 71 22.09 8.28 -2.45
CA SER A 71 20.82 7.64 -2.07
C SER A 71 20.92 6.13 -2.06
N CYS A 72 21.57 5.53 -3.06
CA CYS A 72 21.77 4.08 -3.12
C CYS A 72 22.60 3.57 -1.93
N ALA A 73 23.74 4.21 -1.63
CA ALA A 73 24.60 3.79 -0.52
C ALA A 73 23.88 3.87 0.83
N VAL A 74 23.14 4.96 1.08
CA VAL A 74 22.35 5.10 2.32
C VAL A 74 21.22 4.09 2.35
N ALA A 75 20.55 3.84 1.24
CA ALA A 75 19.48 2.85 1.16
C ALA A 75 19.99 1.43 1.48
N ASP A 76 21.20 1.08 1.02
CA ASP A 76 21.80 -0.22 1.32
C ASP A 76 22.12 -0.38 2.83
N GLU A 77 22.62 0.69 3.48
CA GLU A 77 22.80 0.71 4.93
C GLU A 77 21.46 0.57 5.67
N VAL A 78 20.44 1.30 5.24
CA VAL A 78 19.09 1.24 5.83
C VAL A 78 18.49 -0.16 5.63
N GLU A 79 18.66 -0.77 4.46
CA GLU A 79 18.18 -2.13 4.21
C GLU A 79 18.83 -3.15 5.15
N ALA A 80 20.14 -3.02 5.39
CA ALA A 80 20.84 -3.87 6.36
C ALA A 80 20.26 -3.73 7.78
N LEU A 81 19.95 -2.51 8.22
CA LEU A 81 19.29 -2.25 9.50
C LEU A 81 17.86 -2.82 9.54
N MET A 82 17.09 -2.68 8.46
CA MET A 82 15.75 -3.24 8.38
C MET A 82 15.76 -4.77 8.41
N ASN A 83 16.75 -5.41 7.81
CA ASN A 83 16.93 -6.86 7.90
C ASN A 83 17.26 -7.32 9.33
N GLN A 84 18.03 -6.54 10.08
CA GLN A 84 18.24 -6.80 11.52
C GLN A 84 16.92 -6.64 12.31
N ALA A 85 16.16 -5.59 12.04
CA ALA A 85 14.85 -5.39 12.66
C ALA A 85 13.87 -6.52 12.35
N LYS A 86 13.86 -7.06 11.11
CA LYS A 86 13.07 -8.24 10.73
C LYS A 86 13.41 -9.45 11.61
N ALA A 87 14.67 -9.70 11.85
CA ALA A 87 15.11 -10.81 12.71
C ALA A 87 14.59 -10.69 14.14
N LEU A 88 14.58 -9.48 14.70
CA LEU A 88 14.01 -9.22 16.04
C LEU A 88 12.50 -9.47 16.09
N LEU A 89 11.79 -9.27 14.98
CA LEU A 89 10.36 -9.55 14.84
C LEU A 89 10.07 -11.03 14.50
N GLY A 90 11.09 -11.85 14.35
CA GLY A 90 10.96 -13.27 14.02
C GLY A 90 10.75 -13.58 12.54
N TYR A 91 10.97 -12.60 11.64
CA TYR A 91 10.97 -12.86 10.21
C TYR A 91 12.34 -13.38 9.73
N PRO A 92 12.38 -14.30 8.75
CA PRO A 92 13.62 -14.58 8.04
C PRO A 92 14.05 -13.33 7.24
N SER A 93 15.35 -13.15 7.01
CA SER A 93 15.90 -11.95 6.32
C SER A 93 15.25 -11.66 4.98
N ASN A 94 14.95 -12.71 4.20
CA ASN A 94 14.32 -12.59 2.88
C ASN A 94 12.84 -12.99 2.91
N GLY A 95 12.23 -13.07 4.09
CA GLY A 95 10.85 -13.52 4.25
C GLY A 95 9.89 -12.42 4.59
N SER A 96 8.65 -12.61 4.21
CA SER A 96 7.50 -11.80 4.62
C SER A 96 6.28 -12.70 4.72
N ASN A 97 5.24 -12.24 5.41
CA ASN A 97 3.95 -12.90 5.39
C ASN A 97 3.21 -12.61 4.08
N GLY A 98 2.38 -13.54 3.62
CA GLY A 98 1.36 -13.20 2.64
C GLY A 98 0.28 -12.32 3.27
N ILE A 99 -0.38 -11.48 2.50
CA ILE A 99 -1.42 -10.55 3.01
C ILE A 99 -2.57 -11.27 3.73
N GLY A 100 -2.87 -12.50 3.35
CA GLY A 100 -3.88 -13.37 3.99
C GLY A 100 -3.40 -14.08 5.26
N HIS A 101 -2.13 -13.96 5.63
CA HIS A 101 -1.57 -14.66 6.79
C HIS A 101 -2.24 -14.19 8.10
N GLN A 102 -2.53 -15.14 9.00
CA GLN A 102 -3.29 -14.88 10.23
C GLN A 102 -2.68 -13.78 11.13
N HIS A 103 -1.37 -13.58 11.12
CA HIS A 103 -0.67 -12.57 11.92
C HIS A 103 -0.69 -11.17 11.28
N VAL A 104 -1.14 -11.03 10.02
CA VAL A 104 -1.27 -9.72 9.41
C VAL A 104 -2.46 -9.01 10.04
N HIS A 105 -2.22 -7.82 10.60
CA HIS A 105 -3.25 -7.02 11.23
C HIS A 105 -4.33 -6.61 10.22
N ILE A 106 -5.57 -6.48 10.68
CA ILE A 106 -6.72 -6.15 9.83
C ILE A 106 -6.54 -4.82 9.08
N SER A 107 -5.85 -3.83 9.67
CA SER A 107 -5.56 -2.56 9.00
C SER A 107 -4.67 -2.71 7.76
N GLY A 108 -3.69 -3.63 7.78
CA GLY A 108 -2.86 -3.94 6.62
C GLY A 108 -3.69 -4.57 5.48
N ARG A 109 -4.62 -5.45 5.81
CA ARG A 109 -5.54 -6.03 4.82
C ARG A 109 -6.48 -5.00 4.22
N ARG A 110 -7.00 -4.07 5.04
CA ARG A 110 -7.82 -2.94 4.58
C ARG A 110 -7.05 -2.01 3.66
N ALA A 111 -5.81 -1.69 4.02
CA ALA A 111 -4.92 -0.88 3.19
C ALA A 111 -4.64 -1.55 1.84
N TYR A 112 -4.35 -2.86 1.84
CA TYR A 112 -4.17 -3.63 0.61
C TYR A 112 -5.40 -3.57 -0.30
N GLU A 113 -6.60 -3.81 0.24
CA GLU A 113 -7.83 -3.78 -0.56
C GLU A 113 -8.09 -2.38 -1.14
N ALA A 114 -7.86 -1.32 -0.36
CA ALA A 114 -8.00 0.06 -0.82
C ALA A 114 -6.95 0.43 -1.88
N HIS A 115 -5.68 0.08 -1.65
CA HIS A 115 -4.59 0.27 -2.61
C HIS A 115 -4.91 -0.41 -3.95
N LYS A 116 -5.31 -1.68 -3.97
CA LYS A 116 -5.57 -2.42 -5.21
C LYS A 116 -6.68 -1.79 -6.07
N VAL A 117 -7.70 -1.23 -5.44
CA VAL A 117 -8.76 -0.54 -6.18
C VAL A 117 -8.30 0.82 -6.69
N LEU A 118 -7.60 1.60 -5.84
CA LEU A 118 -7.09 2.92 -6.21
C LEU A 118 -6.02 2.85 -7.31
N ALA A 119 -5.05 1.95 -7.17
CA ALA A 119 -4.00 1.73 -8.16
C ALA A 119 -4.57 1.40 -9.54
N LYS A 120 -5.61 0.56 -9.59
CA LYS A 120 -6.28 0.21 -10.85
C LYS A 120 -6.90 1.42 -11.52
N GLU A 121 -7.66 2.23 -10.80
CA GLU A 121 -8.31 3.42 -11.37
C GLU A 121 -7.28 4.44 -11.85
N LEU A 122 -6.21 4.67 -11.07
CA LEU A 122 -5.11 5.54 -11.46
C LEU A 122 -4.35 5.02 -12.69
N ALA A 123 -4.15 3.69 -12.81
CA ALA A 123 -3.53 3.09 -13.97
C ALA A 123 -4.37 3.30 -15.23
N HIS A 124 -5.68 3.06 -15.15
CA HIS A 124 -6.61 3.29 -16.27
C HIS A 124 -6.74 4.77 -16.65
N HIS A 125 -6.68 5.68 -15.68
CA HIS A 125 -6.68 7.11 -15.96
C HIS A 125 -5.42 7.55 -16.74
N ARG A 126 -4.25 6.99 -16.42
CA ARG A 126 -3.00 7.29 -17.13
C ARG A 126 -2.94 6.68 -18.52
N ASP A 127 -3.42 5.47 -18.67
CA ASP A 127 -3.45 4.72 -19.92
C ASP A 127 -4.62 3.73 -19.89
N SER A 128 -5.69 4.06 -20.58
CA SER A 128 -6.89 3.23 -20.65
C SER A 128 -6.68 1.97 -21.50
N GLU A 129 -5.75 2.02 -22.47
CA GLU A 129 -5.47 0.92 -23.41
C GLU A 129 -3.96 0.68 -23.54
N PRO A 130 -3.29 0.13 -22.51
CA PRO A 130 -1.86 -0.15 -22.57
C PRO A 130 -1.54 -1.13 -23.67
N SER A 131 -0.61 -0.72 -24.58
CA SER A 131 -0.37 -1.41 -25.85
C SER A 131 0.32 -2.77 -25.72
N ILE A 132 1.06 -3.05 -24.65
CA ILE A 132 1.92 -4.23 -24.55
C ILE A 132 1.84 -4.93 -23.19
N TRP A 133 1.84 -4.21 -22.05
CA TRP A 133 1.88 -4.79 -20.71
C TRP A 133 0.88 -4.10 -19.79
N LYS A 134 -0.13 -4.85 -19.37
CA LYS A 134 -0.91 -4.48 -18.21
C LYS A 134 -0.08 -4.83 -16.98
N GLY A 135 0.56 -3.83 -16.38
CA GLY A 135 1.26 -4.02 -15.11
C GLY A 135 0.30 -4.47 -14.01
N VAL A 136 0.86 -4.91 -12.88
CA VAL A 136 0.11 -5.41 -11.71
C VAL A 136 -0.96 -4.43 -11.20
N ALA A 137 -0.77 -3.13 -11.46
CA ALA A 137 -1.75 -2.10 -11.11
C ALA A 137 -3.10 -2.28 -11.82
N TYR A 138 -3.14 -2.85 -13.03
CA TYR A 138 -4.38 -3.08 -13.77
C TYR A 138 -5.18 -4.29 -13.28
N ASP A 139 -4.58 -5.19 -12.48
CA ASP A 139 -5.26 -6.40 -11.99
C ASP A 139 -6.41 -6.07 -11.03
N GLY A 140 -6.31 -4.92 -10.34
CA GLY A 140 -7.30 -4.50 -9.36
C GLY A 140 -7.35 -5.41 -8.14
N LEU A 141 -8.50 -5.38 -7.47
CA LEU A 141 -8.74 -6.18 -6.28
C LEU A 141 -9.03 -7.63 -6.68
N GLY A 142 -8.13 -8.53 -6.31
CA GLY A 142 -8.29 -9.98 -6.42
C GLY A 142 -9.03 -10.56 -5.20
N PRO A 143 -8.50 -11.63 -4.57
CA PRO A 143 -9.09 -12.19 -3.36
C PRO A 143 -9.21 -11.16 -2.25
N ARG A 144 -10.32 -11.19 -1.53
CA ARG A 144 -10.57 -10.32 -0.38
C ARG A 144 -10.07 -10.97 0.90
N TYR A 145 -9.56 -10.14 1.79
CA TYR A 145 -8.99 -10.56 3.06
C TYR A 145 -9.69 -9.92 4.27
N THR A 146 -10.74 -9.13 4.00
CA THR A 146 -11.61 -8.52 5.01
C THR A 146 -13.07 -8.85 4.77
N GLN A 147 -13.91 -8.63 5.81
CA GLN A 147 -15.37 -8.70 5.69
C GLN A 147 -15.99 -7.32 5.39
N ASP A 148 -15.17 -6.30 5.28
CA ASP A 148 -15.64 -4.94 5.00
C ASP A 148 -16.27 -4.87 3.59
N PRO A 149 -17.17 -3.93 3.31
CA PRO A 149 -17.62 -3.66 1.95
C PRO A 149 -16.44 -3.31 1.03
N ALA A 150 -16.45 -3.83 -0.20
CA ALA A 150 -15.38 -3.55 -1.16
C ALA A 150 -15.16 -2.03 -1.32
N PRO A 151 -13.90 -1.56 -1.33
CA PRO A 151 -13.59 -0.18 -1.69
C PRO A 151 -14.12 0.17 -3.07
N ARG A 152 -14.44 1.44 -3.28
CA ARG A 152 -14.85 1.96 -4.59
C ARG A 152 -14.11 3.26 -4.83
N VAL A 153 -13.57 3.42 -6.01
CA VAL A 153 -12.92 4.62 -6.49
C VAL A 153 -13.55 4.96 -7.83
N GLY A 154 -13.72 6.23 -8.11
CA GLY A 154 -14.13 6.74 -9.41
C GLY A 154 -13.38 8.05 -9.64
N ILE A 155 -12.84 8.23 -10.83
CA ILE A 155 -12.23 9.47 -11.28
C ILE A 155 -13.29 10.22 -12.08
N GLN A 156 -13.53 11.47 -11.72
CA GLN A 156 -14.42 12.37 -12.44
C GLN A 156 -13.56 13.44 -13.13
N ASP A 157 -13.72 13.57 -14.41
CA ASP A 157 -13.13 14.69 -15.13
C ASP A 157 -13.74 15.98 -14.58
N GLY A 158 -12.88 16.90 -14.14
CA GLY A 158 -13.32 18.22 -13.65
C GLY A 158 -14.03 18.95 -14.80
N GLY A 159 -15.35 18.86 -14.85
CA GLY A 159 -16.13 19.74 -15.70
C GLY A 159 -15.91 21.17 -15.21
N ASP A 160 -15.62 22.07 -16.13
CA ASP A 160 -15.47 23.51 -15.88
C ASP A 160 -16.63 24.00 -15.00
N VAL A 161 -16.29 24.50 -13.81
CA VAL A 161 -17.19 25.27 -12.94
C VAL A 161 -17.04 26.74 -13.29
#